data_401f8ea700498974311e0747b42a8266
#
_entry.id   401f8ea700498974311e0747b42a8266
#
_cell.length_a   1.000
_cell.length_b   1.000
_cell.length_c   1.000
_cell.angle_alpha   90.00
_cell.angle_beta   90.00
_cell.angle_gamma   90.00
#
_symmetry.space_group_name_H-M   'P 1'
#
loop_
_entity.id
_entity.type
_entity.pdbx_description
1 polymer ?
#
loop_
_entity_poly.entity_id
_entity_poly.type
_entity_poly.pdbx_seq_one_letter_code
_entity_poly.pdbx_strand_id
1 'polypeptide(L)'
;MTTKSKVFGGLNLGDIARGVKERGEASPFERGGTVTKPVVPAADLALSGRSIPAIERETVHSVDPRRCRPWKFHNRTDAWYTRERCADLIESLPKDGQLEPALARKLVGDPNYDYELIFGMRRRYAAEVTGSKLKVRLTDVDDAKAAVLMHVENADRQDITPMERALSFAQQLEAGVFGSQEALATAVGLGAPTIAKMLKATQVFRHGAIQAVLVDRAATPIAPAYELATVMEKPGARDVVLQAAQNLAKRKDGPITKGPAAVLKHLLTSLDRSRSFTPLRRQYNVGAKGQVVVSRNLKGKVTLAFPKGLGAGDGEALKTVLDQILRDLG
;
A
#
# COMPACT_ATOMS: atom_id res chain seq x y z
N MET A 1 -0.18 38.52 -13.88
CA MET A 1 -1.00 37.64 -13.01
C MET A 1 -0.18 36.43 -12.63
N THR A 2 0.31 36.39 -11.42
CA THR A 2 1.31 35.45 -10.92
C THR A 2 0.61 34.28 -10.24
N THR A 3 0.72 33.09 -10.83
CA THR A 3 0.15 31.85 -10.26
C THR A 3 1.08 31.32 -9.19
N LYS A 4 0.64 31.34 -7.93
CA LYS A 4 1.34 30.72 -6.79
C LYS A 4 1.24 29.20 -6.86
N SER A 5 2.37 28.54 -7.06
CA SER A 5 2.54 27.09 -6.91
C SER A 5 2.57 26.74 -5.42
N LYS A 6 1.69 25.82 -5.00
CA LYS A 6 1.69 25.25 -3.65
C LYS A 6 2.78 24.20 -3.54
N VAL A 7 3.71 24.44 -2.64
CA VAL A 7 4.77 23.50 -2.22
C VAL A 7 4.14 22.45 -1.31
N PHE A 8 4.14 21.20 -1.72
CA PHE A 8 3.95 20.05 -0.85
C PHE A 8 5.29 19.35 -0.67
N GLY A 9 5.81 19.46 0.55
CA GLY A 9 6.86 18.61 1.15
C GLY A 9 7.89 17.94 0.24
N GLY A 10 8.90 18.66 -0.22
CA GLY A 10 10.28 18.11 -0.28
C GLY A 10 10.65 17.16 -1.40
N LEU A 11 9.90 17.03 -2.51
CA LEU A 11 10.38 16.37 -3.72
C LEU A 11 9.87 17.14 -4.93
N ASN A 12 10.77 17.94 -5.49
CA ASN A 12 10.53 18.72 -6.68
C ASN A 12 10.79 17.83 -7.91
N LEU A 13 9.72 17.41 -8.58
CA LEU A 13 9.79 16.66 -9.85
C LEU A 13 10.55 17.43 -10.96
N GLY A 14 10.83 18.72 -10.75
CA GLY A 14 11.62 19.54 -11.68
C GLY A 14 13.13 19.25 -11.66
N ASP A 15 13.66 18.66 -10.60
CA ASP A 15 15.09 18.39 -10.48
C ASP A 15 15.50 17.08 -11.15
N ILE A 16 14.56 16.17 -11.37
CA ILE A 16 14.78 14.94 -12.15
C ILE A 16 14.87 15.26 -13.66
N ALA A 17 14.18 16.30 -14.11
CA ALA A 17 14.17 16.71 -15.52
C ALA A 17 15.39 17.55 -15.93
N ARG A 18 16.13 18.14 -14.99
CA ARG A 18 17.32 18.95 -15.29
C ARG A 18 18.62 18.16 -15.48
N GLY A 19 18.69 16.93 -14.97
CA GLY A 19 19.86 16.06 -15.14
C GLY A 19 20.01 15.45 -16.55
N VAL A 20 19.01 15.62 -17.42
CA VAL A 20 19.01 15.02 -18.78
C VAL A 20 19.34 16.06 -19.87
N LYS A 21 19.51 17.34 -19.54
CA LYS A 21 19.62 18.42 -20.53
C LYS A 21 21.05 18.96 -20.81
N GLU A 22 22.06 18.36 -20.26
CA GLU A 22 23.46 18.77 -20.55
C GLU A 22 24.29 17.62 -21.14
N ARG A 23 23.91 17.13 -22.30
CA ARG A 23 24.87 16.57 -23.27
C ARG A 23 24.30 16.73 -24.69
N GLY A 24 24.89 17.71 -25.36
CA GLY A 24 25.22 17.89 -26.76
C GLY A 24 24.24 17.37 -27.82
N GLU A 25 23.77 18.35 -28.56
CA GLU A 25 23.07 18.24 -29.82
C GLU A 25 23.75 17.29 -30.83
N ALA A 26 22.95 16.38 -31.42
CA ALA A 26 23.03 16.03 -32.82
C ALA A 26 21.72 15.34 -33.23
N SER A 27 20.89 16.08 -33.98
CA SER A 27 19.80 15.50 -34.77
C SER A 27 20.37 14.83 -36.01
N PRO A 28 19.87 13.64 -36.37
CA PRO A 28 19.66 13.32 -37.75
C PRO A 28 18.30 12.66 -37.98
N PHE A 29 17.38 13.45 -38.43
CA PHE A 29 16.27 12.93 -39.20
C PHE A 29 16.70 12.96 -40.66
N GLU A 30 17.12 11.81 -41.20
CA GLU A 30 16.96 11.50 -42.64
C GLU A 30 17.14 10.01 -42.96
N ARG A 31 16.07 9.49 -43.59
CA ARG A 31 15.97 8.34 -44.52
C ARG A 31 16.13 6.90 -44.01
N GLY A 32 14.97 6.24 -44.01
CA GLY A 32 14.77 4.92 -44.61
C GLY A 32 15.62 3.79 -44.07
N GLY A 33 15.30 3.27 -42.91
CA GLY A 33 15.83 2.01 -42.39
C GLY A 33 14.79 1.42 -41.44
N THR A 34 14.52 0.15 -41.59
CA THR A 34 13.71 -0.71 -40.72
C THR A 34 13.90 -0.32 -39.27
N VAL A 35 12.83 0.22 -38.63
CA VAL A 35 12.84 0.56 -37.20
C VAL A 35 12.79 -0.73 -36.41
N THR A 36 13.93 -1.33 -36.17
CA THR A 36 14.11 -2.16 -34.99
C THR A 36 14.12 -1.22 -33.81
N LYS A 37 13.00 -1.19 -33.04
CA LYS A 37 13.01 -0.53 -31.72
C LYS A 37 14.21 -1.08 -30.97
N PRO A 38 15.11 -0.24 -30.41
CA PRO A 38 16.13 -0.74 -29.53
C PRO A 38 15.38 -1.38 -28.35
N VAL A 39 15.54 -2.67 -28.22
CA VAL A 39 15.33 -3.37 -26.95
C VAL A 39 16.28 -2.64 -26.00
N VAL A 40 15.75 -1.80 -25.13
CA VAL A 40 16.54 -1.21 -24.06
C VAL A 40 17.12 -2.40 -23.32
N PRO A 41 18.44 -2.61 -23.36
CA PRO A 41 19.02 -3.69 -22.56
C PRO A 41 18.64 -3.34 -21.13
N ALA A 42 18.17 -4.31 -20.36
CA ALA A 42 18.06 -4.23 -18.92
C ALA A 42 19.46 -4.14 -18.27
N ALA A 43 20.35 -3.46 -18.97
CA ALA A 43 21.69 -3.15 -18.57
C ALA A 43 21.68 -1.83 -17.85
N ASP A 44 22.28 -1.84 -16.69
CA ASP A 44 22.60 -0.76 -15.80
C ASP A 44 21.60 -0.48 -14.67
N LEU A 45 21.01 -1.54 -14.10
CA LEU A 45 20.86 -1.55 -12.66
C LEU A 45 22.23 -1.95 -12.09
N ALA A 46 23.07 -0.97 -11.89
CA ALA A 46 24.31 -1.11 -11.12
C ALA A 46 23.97 -1.46 -9.68
N LEU A 47 23.61 -2.71 -9.45
CA LEU A 47 23.63 -3.33 -8.13
C LEU A 47 25.11 -3.51 -7.78
N SER A 48 25.68 -2.55 -7.06
CA SER A 48 26.95 -2.67 -6.31
C SER A 48 27.98 -3.66 -6.92
N GLY A 49 28.48 -3.35 -8.13
CA GLY A 49 29.62 -4.06 -8.71
C GLY A 49 29.41 -5.53 -9.14
N ARG A 50 28.18 -6.04 -9.12
CA ARG A 50 27.85 -7.35 -9.70
C ARG A 50 27.12 -7.14 -11.03
N SER A 51 27.83 -7.23 -12.14
CA SER A 51 27.24 -7.33 -13.47
C SER A 51 26.24 -8.51 -13.49
N ILE A 52 25.01 -8.23 -13.93
CA ILE A 52 24.08 -9.30 -14.29
C ILE A 52 24.78 -10.09 -15.40
N PRO A 53 24.97 -11.41 -15.26
CA PRO A 53 25.57 -12.19 -16.34
C PRO A 53 24.75 -11.94 -17.60
N ALA A 54 25.43 -11.61 -18.71
CA ALA A 54 24.80 -11.47 -20.01
C ALA A 54 23.98 -12.73 -20.26
N ILE A 55 22.70 -12.55 -20.61
CA ILE A 55 21.80 -13.67 -20.90
C ILE A 55 22.29 -14.27 -22.21
N GLU A 56 23.12 -15.31 -22.10
CA GLU A 56 23.59 -16.03 -23.25
C GLU A 56 22.42 -16.67 -23.99
N ARG A 57 22.30 -16.36 -25.28
CA ARG A 57 21.35 -16.90 -26.28
C ARG A 57 20.03 -17.42 -25.71
N GLU A 58 19.11 -16.54 -25.57
CA GLU A 58 17.78 -16.82 -25.03
C GLU A 58 17.00 -17.77 -25.95
N THR A 59 16.99 -19.02 -25.61
CA THR A 59 16.19 -20.01 -26.33
C THR A 59 14.73 -19.87 -25.90
N VAL A 60 13.86 -19.52 -26.84
CA VAL A 60 12.40 -19.49 -26.62
C VAL A 60 11.85 -20.90 -26.82
N HIS A 61 11.17 -21.40 -25.79
CA HIS A 61 10.55 -22.73 -25.82
C HIS A 61 9.03 -22.59 -26.01
N SER A 62 8.43 -23.51 -26.76
CA SER A 62 6.98 -23.59 -26.94
C SER A 62 6.42 -24.70 -26.04
N VAL A 63 5.70 -24.33 -24.99
CA VAL A 63 5.26 -25.25 -23.93
C VAL A 63 3.74 -25.31 -23.82
N ASP A 64 3.23 -26.32 -23.13
CA ASP A 64 1.81 -26.38 -22.78
C ASP A 64 1.51 -25.40 -21.64
N PRO A 65 0.59 -24.42 -21.81
CA PRO A 65 0.27 -23.45 -20.76
C PRO A 65 -0.28 -24.11 -19.49
N ARG A 66 -0.89 -25.30 -19.59
CA ARG A 66 -1.41 -26.05 -18.44
C ARG A 66 -0.32 -26.68 -17.59
N ARG A 67 0.88 -26.89 -18.17
CA ARG A 67 2.06 -27.39 -17.47
C ARG A 67 2.87 -26.26 -16.83
N CYS A 68 2.35 -25.02 -16.84
CA CYS A 68 2.97 -23.86 -16.27
C CYS A 68 2.15 -23.38 -15.07
N ARG A 69 2.74 -23.27 -13.87
CA ARG A 69 2.11 -22.64 -12.72
C ARG A 69 2.63 -21.22 -12.51
N PRO A 70 1.86 -20.33 -11.83
CA PRO A 70 2.40 -19.04 -11.40
C PRO A 70 3.47 -19.24 -10.32
N TRP A 71 4.48 -18.36 -10.31
CA TRP A 71 5.39 -18.27 -9.19
C TRP A 71 4.63 -17.90 -7.90
N LYS A 72 4.97 -18.55 -6.79
CA LYS A 72 4.24 -18.44 -5.52
C LYS A 72 4.07 -17.01 -4.96
N PHE A 73 4.95 -16.07 -5.35
CA PHE A 73 4.90 -14.67 -4.96
C PHE A 73 4.39 -13.76 -6.07
N HIS A 74 3.66 -14.31 -7.03
CA HIS A 74 3.05 -13.52 -8.09
C HIS A 74 2.05 -12.51 -7.52
N ASN A 75 2.01 -11.29 -8.09
CA ASN A 75 1.22 -10.17 -7.56
C ASN A 75 -0.30 -10.38 -7.61
N ARG A 76 -0.79 -11.30 -8.42
CA ARG A 76 -2.22 -11.50 -8.68
C ARG A 76 -2.63 -12.94 -8.49
N THR A 77 -3.84 -13.13 -7.99
CA THR A 77 -4.48 -14.46 -7.89
C THR A 77 -5.00 -14.92 -9.26
N ASP A 78 -5.17 -16.22 -9.45
CA ASP A 78 -5.72 -16.78 -10.70
C ASP A 78 -7.11 -16.22 -11.04
N ALA A 79 -7.93 -15.89 -10.03
CA ALA A 79 -9.24 -15.28 -10.21
C ALA A 79 -9.21 -13.88 -10.87
N TRP A 80 -8.04 -13.23 -10.91
CA TRP A 80 -7.89 -11.94 -11.59
C TRP A 80 -7.92 -12.10 -13.12
N TYR A 81 -7.47 -13.26 -13.65
CA TYR A 81 -7.39 -13.51 -15.09
C TYR A 81 -8.76 -13.96 -15.61
N THR A 82 -9.47 -13.06 -16.27
CA THR A 82 -10.78 -13.33 -16.89
C THR A 82 -10.72 -13.08 -18.40
N ARG A 83 -11.73 -13.56 -19.13
CA ARG A 83 -11.81 -13.34 -20.59
C ARG A 83 -11.85 -11.86 -20.92
N GLU A 84 -12.56 -11.04 -20.13
CA GLU A 84 -12.67 -9.60 -20.33
C GLU A 84 -11.35 -8.88 -20.12
N ARG A 85 -10.62 -9.24 -19.05
CA ARG A 85 -9.32 -8.62 -18.72
C ARG A 85 -8.17 -9.05 -19.62
N CYS A 86 -8.34 -10.14 -20.35
CA CYS A 86 -7.34 -10.68 -21.27
C CYS A 86 -7.83 -10.71 -22.72
N ALA A 87 -8.95 -10.01 -23.04
CA ALA A 87 -9.60 -10.04 -24.33
C ALA A 87 -8.64 -9.63 -25.48
N ASP A 88 -7.82 -8.60 -25.25
CA ASP A 88 -6.78 -8.13 -26.16
C ASP A 88 -5.82 -9.27 -26.61
N LEU A 89 -5.33 -10.05 -25.63
CA LEU A 89 -4.41 -11.16 -25.90
C LEU A 89 -5.14 -12.38 -26.49
N ILE A 90 -6.37 -12.64 -26.05
CA ILE A 90 -7.17 -13.76 -26.58
C ILE A 90 -7.49 -13.52 -28.06
N GLU A 91 -7.71 -12.28 -28.47
CA GLU A 91 -7.98 -11.93 -29.85
C GLU A 91 -6.71 -11.90 -30.72
N SER A 92 -5.61 -11.30 -30.22
CA SER A 92 -4.37 -11.14 -31.00
C SER A 92 -3.57 -12.42 -31.12
N LEU A 93 -3.57 -13.29 -30.10
CA LEU A 93 -2.73 -14.48 -30.06
C LEU A 93 -2.93 -15.44 -31.24
N PRO A 94 -4.17 -15.74 -31.69
CA PRO A 94 -4.39 -16.60 -32.87
C PRO A 94 -4.00 -15.94 -34.18
N LYS A 95 -4.07 -14.59 -34.28
CA LYS A 95 -3.80 -13.80 -35.51
C LYS A 95 -2.31 -13.55 -35.69
N ASP A 96 -1.68 -13.00 -34.65
CA ASP A 96 -0.33 -12.46 -34.70
C ASP A 96 0.70 -13.38 -34.04
N GLY A 97 0.23 -14.38 -33.33
CA GLY A 97 1.06 -15.21 -32.44
C GLY A 97 1.48 -14.45 -31.19
N GLN A 98 2.23 -15.14 -30.34
CA GLN A 98 2.81 -14.52 -29.15
C GLN A 98 4.09 -13.77 -29.55
N LEU A 99 4.08 -12.44 -29.45
CA LEU A 99 5.22 -11.58 -29.80
C LEU A 99 6.32 -11.61 -28.76
N GLU A 100 5.96 -11.49 -27.47
CA GLU A 100 6.91 -11.50 -26.37
C GLU A 100 6.78 -12.80 -25.55
N PRO A 101 7.87 -13.51 -25.26
CA PRO A 101 7.83 -14.71 -24.43
C PRO A 101 7.51 -14.37 -22.97
N ALA A 102 6.86 -15.29 -22.27
CA ALA A 102 6.79 -15.25 -20.81
C ALA A 102 8.16 -15.67 -20.22
N LEU A 103 8.47 -15.26 -18.98
CA LEU A 103 9.66 -15.71 -18.29
C LEU A 103 9.32 -16.84 -17.33
N ALA A 104 10.05 -17.93 -17.43
CA ALA A 104 9.83 -19.14 -16.63
C ALA A 104 11.14 -19.75 -16.13
N ARG A 105 11.03 -20.53 -15.06
CA ARG A 105 12.09 -21.45 -14.64
C ARG A 105 11.56 -22.88 -14.65
N LYS A 106 12.44 -23.86 -14.86
CA LYS A 106 12.09 -25.26 -14.80
C LYS A 106 11.76 -25.68 -13.36
N LEU A 107 10.77 -26.55 -13.23
CA LEU A 107 10.48 -27.26 -12.00
C LEU A 107 11.02 -28.68 -12.11
N VAL A 108 11.61 -29.16 -11.02
CA VAL A 108 12.10 -30.53 -10.90
C VAL A 108 11.30 -31.23 -9.82
N GLY A 109 10.73 -32.40 -10.15
CA GLY A 109 10.00 -33.21 -9.19
C GLY A 109 8.54 -32.81 -8.91
N ASP A 110 7.99 -31.82 -9.62
CA ASP A 110 6.56 -31.50 -9.54
C ASP A 110 5.78 -32.37 -10.54
N PRO A 111 4.81 -33.20 -10.09
CA PRO A 111 4.08 -34.12 -10.97
C PRO A 111 3.11 -33.41 -11.93
N ASN A 112 2.67 -32.19 -11.57
CA ASN A 112 1.63 -31.46 -12.30
C ASN A 112 2.19 -30.39 -13.22
N TYR A 113 3.37 -29.82 -12.89
CA TYR A 113 3.92 -28.67 -13.59
C TYR A 113 5.39 -28.89 -13.95
N ASP A 114 5.75 -28.49 -15.17
CA ASP A 114 7.14 -28.50 -15.65
C ASP A 114 7.82 -27.15 -15.48
N TYR A 115 7.03 -26.07 -15.41
CA TYR A 115 7.51 -24.71 -15.41
C TYR A 115 6.81 -23.84 -14.37
N GLU A 116 7.56 -22.92 -13.79
CA GLU A 116 7.03 -21.87 -12.93
C GLU A 116 7.24 -20.51 -13.59
N LEU A 117 6.15 -19.78 -13.86
CA LEU A 117 6.18 -18.49 -14.54
C LEU A 117 6.48 -17.38 -13.54
N ILE A 118 7.59 -16.66 -13.77
CA ILE A 118 7.96 -15.46 -13.01
C ILE A 118 7.07 -14.29 -13.44
N PHE A 119 6.87 -14.13 -14.77
CA PHE A 119 5.89 -13.19 -15.31
C PHE A 119 5.31 -13.69 -16.63
N GLY A 120 4.22 -13.03 -17.12
CA GLY A 120 3.53 -13.40 -18.36
C GLY A 120 2.26 -14.22 -18.16
N MET A 121 1.64 -14.16 -16.99
CA MET A 121 0.41 -14.90 -16.66
C MET A 121 -0.80 -14.54 -17.54
N ARG A 122 -0.94 -13.29 -18.03
CA ARG A 122 -1.98 -12.94 -19.01
C ARG A 122 -1.80 -13.73 -20.30
N ARG A 123 -0.55 -13.89 -20.77
CA ARG A 123 -0.20 -14.68 -21.97
C ARG A 123 -0.50 -16.16 -21.76
N ARG A 124 -0.17 -16.71 -20.57
CA ARG A 124 -0.54 -18.08 -20.20
C ARG A 124 -2.04 -18.30 -20.28
N TYR A 125 -2.83 -17.42 -19.64
CA TYR A 125 -4.29 -17.51 -19.65
C TYR A 125 -4.86 -17.41 -21.08
N ALA A 126 -4.39 -16.47 -21.88
CA ALA A 126 -4.83 -16.34 -23.26
C ALA A 126 -4.46 -17.58 -24.10
N ALA A 127 -3.25 -18.13 -23.94
CA ALA A 127 -2.83 -19.36 -24.62
C ALA A 127 -3.69 -20.57 -24.21
N GLU A 128 -4.06 -20.68 -22.93
CA GLU A 128 -4.94 -21.74 -22.44
C GLU A 128 -6.35 -21.62 -23.02
N VAL A 129 -6.91 -20.40 -23.06
CA VAL A 129 -8.25 -20.14 -23.63
C VAL A 129 -8.33 -20.37 -25.13
N THR A 130 -7.27 -20.06 -25.86
CA THR A 130 -7.20 -20.21 -27.34
C THR A 130 -6.69 -21.60 -27.79
N GLY A 131 -6.28 -22.45 -26.84
CA GLY A 131 -5.66 -23.75 -27.17
C GLY A 131 -4.27 -23.64 -27.80
N SER A 132 -3.62 -22.47 -27.68
CA SER A 132 -2.32 -22.20 -28.26
C SER A 132 -1.18 -22.68 -27.33
N LYS A 133 0.01 -22.91 -27.89
CA LYS A 133 1.22 -23.09 -27.08
C LYS A 133 1.69 -21.76 -26.51
N LEU A 134 2.26 -21.80 -25.29
CA LEU A 134 2.87 -20.64 -24.64
C LEU A 134 4.37 -20.58 -24.99
N LYS A 135 4.80 -19.45 -25.56
CA LYS A 135 6.23 -19.19 -25.74
C LYS A 135 6.82 -18.69 -24.41
N VAL A 136 7.84 -19.38 -23.93
CA VAL A 136 8.55 -19.05 -22.68
C VAL A 136 10.04 -18.93 -22.93
N ARG A 137 10.67 -18.00 -22.23
CA ARG A 137 12.11 -17.90 -22.06
C ARG A 137 12.47 -18.54 -20.73
N LEU A 138 13.39 -19.46 -20.72
CA LEU A 138 13.82 -20.15 -19.52
C LEU A 138 14.98 -19.41 -18.86
N THR A 139 14.94 -19.33 -17.54
CA THR A 139 16.01 -18.77 -16.72
C THR A 139 16.25 -19.67 -15.51
N ASP A 140 17.47 -19.68 -15.03
CA ASP A 140 17.86 -20.37 -13.80
C ASP A 140 18.17 -19.32 -12.71
N VAL A 141 17.12 -18.86 -12.06
CA VAL A 141 17.21 -17.81 -11.02
C VAL A 141 16.55 -18.28 -9.73
N ASP A 142 17.12 -17.85 -8.61
CA ASP A 142 16.52 -18.00 -7.29
C ASP A 142 15.30 -17.10 -7.09
N ASP A 143 14.63 -17.25 -5.95
CA ASP A 143 13.43 -16.46 -5.63
C ASP A 143 13.73 -14.95 -5.49
N ALA A 144 14.90 -14.58 -4.97
CA ALA A 144 15.26 -13.16 -4.83
C ALA A 144 15.43 -12.48 -6.19
N LYS A 145 16.12 -13.15 -7.12
CA LYS A 145 16.29 -12.63 -8.47
C LYS A 145 15.00 -12.68 -9.28
N ALA A 146 14.15 -13.71 -9.09
CA ALA A 146 12.82 -13.78 -9.67
C ALA A 146 11.94 -12.60 -9.20
N ALA A 147 12.00 -12.24 -7.91
CA ALA A 147 11.29 -11.07 -7.36
C ALA A 147 11.74 -9.76 -8.02
N VAL A 148 13.04 -9.56 -8.20
CA VAL A 148 13.58 -8.38 -8.88
C VAL A 148 13.12 -8.32 -10.34
N LEU A 149 13.21 -9.42 -11.08
CA LEU A 149 12.78 -9.48 -12.48
C LEU A 149 11.29 -9.18 -12.63
N MET A 150 10.46 -9.75 -11.76
CA MET A 150 9.03 -9.45 -11.72
C MET A 150 8.77 -7.97 -11.36
N HIS A 151 9.53 -7.39 -10.42
CA HIS A 151 9.41 -5.99 -10.06
C HIS A 151 9.76 -5.06 -11.22
N VAL A 152 10.86 -5.34 -11.93
CA VAL A 152 11.29 -4.57 -13.11
C VAL A 152 10.24 -4.65 -14.22
N GLU A 153 9.72 -5.85 -14.53
CA GLU A 153 8.65 -6.01 -15.53
C GLU A 153 7.39 -5.22 -15.16
N ASN A 154 7.08 -5.15 -13.87
CA ASN A 154 5.90 -4.45 -13.37
C ASN A 154 6.13 -2.96 -13.03
N ALA A 155 7.35 -2.44 -13.16
CA ALA A 155 7.67 -1.06 -12.73
C ALA A 155 6.87 -0.01 -13.47
N ASP A 156 6.72 -0.17 -14.79
CA ASP A 156 6.02 0.77 -15.67
C ASP A 156 4.52 0.44 -15.84
N ARG A 157 4.04 -0.62 -15.18
CA ARG A 157 2.64 -1.02 -15.28
C ARG A 157 1.76 -0.17 -14.39
N GLN A 158 0.82 0.53 -14.98
CA GLN A 158 -0.18 1.34 -14.28
C GLN A 158 -1.29 0.51 -13.62
N ASP A 159 -1.44 -0.75 -14.00
CA ASP A 159 -2.49 -1.65 -13.54
C ASP A 159 -2.17 -2.37 -12.20
N ILE A 160 -0.95 -2.20 -11.66
CA ILE A 160 -0.55 -2.71 -10.34
C ILE A 160 -0.55 -1.56 -9.33
N THR A 161 -1.43 -1.67 -8.35
CA THR A 161 -1.56 -0.64 -7.34
C THR A 161 -0.37 -0.63 -6.36
N PRO A 162 -0.08 0.50 -5.70
CA PRO A 162 0.95 0.56 -4.66
C PRO A 162 0.71 -0.44 -3.52
N MET A 163 -0.54 -0.75 -3.19
CA MET A 163 -0.87 -1.70 -2.12
C MET A 163 -0.62 -3.15 -2.55
N GLU A 164 -0.96 -3.53 -3.79
CA GLU A 164 -0.60 -4.86 -4.34
C GLU A 164 0.91 -5.08 -4.29
N ARG A 165 1.69 -4.07 -4.67
CA ARG A 165 3.15 -4.11 -4.58
C ARG A 165 3.62 -4.25 -3.14
N ALA A 166 3.04 -3.50 -2.20
CA ALA A 166 3.37 -3.59 -0.79
C ALA A 166 3.06 -4.97 -0.18
N LEU A 167 1.92 -5.57 -0.54
CA LEU A 167 1.52 -6.90 -0.10
C LEU A 167 2.48 -7.97 -0.65
N SER A 168 2.89 -7.86 -1.91
CA SER A 168 3.89 -8.74 -2.51
C SER A 168 5.24 -8.66 -1.77
N PHE A 169 5.70 -7.46 -1.45
CA PHE A 169 6.93 -7.26 -0.67
C PHE A 169 6.82 -7.85 0.74
N ALA A 170 5.69 -7.66 1.42
CA ALA A 170 5.47 -8.25 2.74
C ALA A 170 5.52 -9.78 2.69
N GLN A 171 4.87 -10.39 1.71
CA GLN A 171 4.87 -11.83 1.51
C GLN A 171 6.27 -12.38 1.21
N GLN A 172 7.05 -11.69 0.38
CA GLN A 172 8.42 -12.08 0.05
C GLN A 172 9.36 -12.03 1.26
N LEU A 173 9.22 -11.00 2.12
CA LEU A 173 9.99 -10.90 3.35
C LEU A 173 9.58 -11.96 4.37
N GLU A 174 8.28 -12.18 4.57
CA GLU A 174 7.76 -13.22 5.48
C GLU A 174 8.20 -14.63 5.06
N ALA A 175 8.37 -14.86 3.78
CA ALA A 175 8.86 -16.12 3.24
C ALA A 175 10.39 -16.24 3.19
N GLY A 176 11.13 -15.23 3.65
CA GLY A 176 12.60 -15.24 3.67
C GLY A 176 13.27 -15.10 2.30
N VAL A 177 12.54 -14.62 1.26
CA VAL A 177 13.12 -14.35 -0.07
C VAL A 177 14.22 -13.29 0.03
N PHE A 178 14.02 -12.31 0.90
CA PHE A 178 15.03 -11.32 1.26
C PHE A 178 15.31 -11.38 2.75
N GLY A 179 16.59 -11.31 3.13
CA GLY A 179 17.01 -11.41 4.53
C GLY A 179 16.65 -10.19 5.38
N SER A 180 16.35 -9.04 4.77
CA SER A 180 15.94 -7.82 5.47
C SER A 180 15.17 -6.85 4.56
N GLN A 181 14.56 -5.82 5.19
CA GLN A 181 13.89 -4.75 4.44
C GLN A 181 14.88 -3.91 3.62
N GLU A 182 16.08 -3.73 4.10
CA GLU A 182 17.17 -3.03 3.42
C GLU A 182 17.64 -3.82 2.19
N ALA A 183 17.77 -5.14 2.32
CA ALA A 183 18.11 -6.02 1.21
C ALA A 183 17.03 -5.98 0.12
N LEU A 184 15.75 -6.03 0.50
CA LEU A 184 14.64 -5.83 -0.42
C LEU A 184 14.69 -4.45 -1.09
N ALA A 185 14.86 -3.37 -0.31
CA ALA A 185 14.90 -2.01 -0.82
C ALA A 185 16.01 -1.82 -1.87
N THR A 186 17.21 -2.31 -1.57
CA THR A 186 18.35 -2.31 -2.50
C THR A 186 18.05 -3.12 -3.76
N ALA A 187 17.47 -4.31 -3.60
CA ALA A 187 17.20 -5.21 -4.71
C ALA A 187 16.17 -4.66 -5.70
N VAL A 188 15.13 -3.95 -5.20
CA VAL A 188 14.07 -3.38 -6.05
C VAL A 188 14.31 -1.91 -6.43
N GLY A 189 15.44 -1.31 -6.01
CA GLY A 189 15.78 0.08 -6.34
C GLY A 189 14.89 1.13 -5.68
N LEU A 190 14.28 0.82 -4.53
CA LEU A 190 13.45 1.76 -3.77
C LEU A 190 14.15 2.17 -2.48
N GLY A 191 13.88 3.40 -2.01
CA GLY A 191 14.41 3.86 -0.72
C GLY A 191 13.88 3.04 0.46
N ALA A 192 14.76 2.69 1.42
CA ALA A 192 14.38 1.95 2.62
C ALA A 192 13.19 2.57 3.40
N PRO A 193 13.06 3.92 3.54
CA PRO A 193 11.88 4.53 4.16
C PRO A 193 10.59 4.27 3.39
N THR A 194 10.66 4.18 2.05
CA THR A 194 9.51 3.86 1.20
C THR A 194 9.04 2.42 1.44
N ILE A 195 9.98 1.48 1.45
CA ILE A 195 9.69 0.07 1.76
C ILE A 195 9.10 -0.06 3.16
N ALA A 196 9.71 0.55 4.17
CA ALA A 196 9.21 0.53 5.55
C ALA A 196 7.77 1.07 5.66
N LYS A 197 7.46 2.18 4.98
CA LYS A 197 6.11 2.75 4.92
C LYS A 197 5.12 1.80 4.25
N MET A 198 5.50 1.20 3.12
CA MET A 198 4.66 0.24 2.39
C MET A 198 4.37 -0.99 3.25
N LEU A 199 5.38 -1.60 3.86
CA LEU A 199 5.26 -2.76 4.74
C LEU A 199 4.41 -2.46 5.97
N LYS A 200 4.60 -1.28 6.57
CA LYS A 200 3.79 -0.83 7.70
C LYS A 200 2.32 -0.70 7.33
N ALA A 201 2.03 -0.16 6.14
CA ALA A 201 0.65 -0.03 5.66
C ALA A 201 -0.05 -1.39 5.52
N THR A 202 0.67 -2.46 5.15
CA THR A 202 0.07 -3.81 5.02
C THR A 202 -0.35 -4.42 6.35
N GLN A 203 0.21 -3.95 7.48
CA GLN A 203 -0.09 -4.51 8.79
C GLN A 203 -1.55 -4.36 9.22
N VAL A 204 -2.30 -3.40 8.66
CA VAL A 204 -3.75 -3.26 8.90
C VAL A 204 -4.51 -4.54 8.52
N PHE A 205 -4.02 -5.27 7.53
CA PHE A 205 -4.63 -6.52 7.07
C PHE A 205 -4.31 -7.74 7.96
N ARG A 206 -3.53 -7.59 9.03
CA ARG A 206 -3.32 -8.66 10.02
C ARG A 206 -4.53 -8.83 10.95
N HIS A 207 -5.47 -7.89 10.93
CA HIS A 207 -6.65 -7.87 11.79
C HIS A 207 -7.90 -8.25 11.01
N GLY A 208 -8.54 -9.39 11.34
CA GLY A 208 -9.73 -9.90 10.66
C GLY A 208 -10.89 -8.89 10.62
N ALA A 209 -11.09 -8.11 11.69
CA ALA A 209 -12.12 -7.07 11.72
C ALA A 209 -11.89 -5.97 10.66
N ILE A 210 -10.63 -5.61 10.41
CA ILE A 210 -10.29 -4.63 9.36
C ILE A 210 -10.41 -5.26 7.97
N GLN A 211 -10.00 -6.52 7.81
CA GLN A 211 -10.17 -7.23 6.54
C GLN A 211 -11.65 -7.32 6.12
N ALA A 212 -12.56 -7.50 7.07
CA ALA A 212 -14.00 -7.58 6.81
C ALA A 212 -14.60 -6.29 6.22
N VAL A 213 -13.96 -5.13 6.46
CA VAL A 213 -14.44 -3.82 5.97
C VAL A 213 -13.58 -3.24 4.85
N LEU A 214 -12.33 -3.67 4.71
CA LEU A 214 -11.43 -3.35 3.59
C LEU A 214 -11.45 -4.49 2.57
N VAL A 215 -12.60 -4.70 1.92
CA VAL A 215 -12.82 -5.81 0.98
C VAL A 215 -11.88 -5.72 -0.23
N ASP A 216 -11.73 -4.53 -0.80
CA ASP A 216 -10.78 -4.28 -1.89
C ASP A 216 -9.42 -3.87 -1.32
N ARG A 217 -8.57 -4.88 -1.08
CA ARG A 217 -7.22 -4.65 -0.58
C ARG A 217 -6.36 -3.90 -1.59
N ALA A 218 -6.50 -4.22 -2.86
CA ALA A 218 -5.71 -3.61 -3.93
C ALA A 218 -5.94 -2.10 -4.04
N ALA A 219 -7.19 -1.65 -3.94
CA ALA A 219 -7.55 -0.24 -3.99
C ALA A 219 -7.29 0.52 -2.68
N THR A 220 -6.73 -0.14 -1.66
CA THR A 220 -6.46 0.51 -0.35
C THR A 220 -5.26 1.47 -0.46
N PRO A 221 -5.41 2.77 -0.17
CA PRO A 221 -4.33 3.74 -0.29
C PRO A 221 -3.28 3.58 0.81
N ILE A 222 -2.00 3.63 0.44
CA ILE A 222 -0.85 3.40 1.34
C ILE A 222 -0.80 4.42 2.49
N ALA A 223 -0.96 5.73 2.21
CA ALA A 223 -0.73 6.75 3.23
C ALA A 223 -1.72 6.64 4.41
N PRO A 224 -3.05 6.58 4.22
CA PRO A 224 -3.97 6.42 5.35
C PRO A 224 -3.90 5.03 6.00
N ALA A 225 -3.53 3.97 5.26
CA ALA A 225 -3.29 2.65 5.85
C ALA A 225 -2.05 2.65 6.76
N TYR A 226 -0.97 3.31 6.34
CA TYR A 226 0.22 3.53 7.17
C TYR A 226 -0.11 4.32 8.44
N GLU A 227 -0.89 5.41 8.32
CA GLU A 227 -1.34 6.21 9.46
C GLU A 227 -2.15 5.37 10.44
N LEU A 228 -3.12 4.59 9.95
CA LEU A 228 -3.92 3.69 10.78
C LEU A 228 -3.05 2.66 11.49
N ALA A 229 -2.13 1.99 10.77
CA ALA A 229 -1.21 1.01 11.36
C ALA A 229 -0.34 1.64 12.46
N THR A 230 0.13 2.87 12.24
CA THR A 230 0.97 3.60 13.21
C THR A 230 0.19 3.99 14.46
N VAL A 231 -1.05 4.44 14.28
CA VAL A 231 -1.90 4.82 15.42
C VAL A 231 -2.31 3.61 16.24
N MET A 232 -2.55 2.46 15.62
CA MET A 232 -2.91 1.21 16.31
C MET A 232 -1.78 0.64 17.20
N GLU A 233 -0.57 1.17 17.13
CA GLU A 233 0.51 0.83 18.07
C GLU A 233 0.39 1.58 19.40
N LYS A 234 -0.38 2.66 19.46
CA LYS A 234 -0.58 3.42 20.69
C LYS A 234 -1.47 2.63 21.67
N PRO A 235 -1.21 2.72 22.98
CA PRO A 235 -2.04 2.04 23.98
C PRO A 235 -3.53 2.38 23.83
N GLY A 236 -4.38 1.34 23.83
CA GLY A 236 -5.84 1.46 23.71
C GLY A 236 -6.40 1.86 22.35
N ALA A 237 -5.58 2.39 21.45
CA ALA A 237 -6.05 2.81 20.12
C ALA A 237 -6.46 1.62 19.24
N ARG A 238 -5.75 0.50 19.36
CA ARG A 238 -6.05 -0.74 18.63
C ARG A 238 -7.47 -1.21 18.90
N ASP A 239 -7.87 -1.29 20.16
CA ASP A 239 -9.17 -1.83 20.56
C ASP A 239 -10.31 -0.93 20.05
N VAL A 240 -10.13 0.38 20.12
CA VAL A 240 -11.09 1.37 19.58
C VAL A 240 -11.27 1.18 18.08
N VAL A 241 -10.18 1.03 17.33
CA VAL A 241 -10.21 0.82 15.88
C VAL A 241 -10.86 -0.51 15.52
N LEU A 242 -10.50 -1.60 16.20
CA LEU A 242 -11.09 -2.92 15.94
C LEU A 242 -12.59 -2.94 16.27
N GLN A 243 -13.00 -2.31 17.37
CA GLN A 243 -14.42 -2.18 17.71
C GLN A 243 -15.17 -1.35 16.66
N ALA A 244 -14.59 -0.25 16.17
CA ALA A 244 -15.15 0.56 15.10
C ALA A 244 -15.29 -0.23 13.81
N ALA A 245 -14.30 -1.06 13.44
CA ALA A 245 -14.34 -1.93 12.27
C ALA A 245 -15.44 -2.98 12.40
N GLN A 246 -15.58 -3.65 13.56
CA GLN A 246 -16.65 -4.61 13.83
C GLN A 246 -18.05 -3.96 13.72
N ASN A 247 -18.21 -2.77 14.28
CA ASN A 247 -19.47 -2.05 14.20
C ASN A 247 -19.81 -1.63 12.77
N LEU A 248 -18.78 -1.26 11.98
CA LEU A 248 -18.94 -0.92 10.57
C LEU A 248 -19.31 -2.14 9.73
N ALA A 249 -18.71 -3.29 9.98
CA ALA A 249 -19.02 -4.53 9.28
C ALA A 249 -20.49 -4.98 9.44
N LYS A 250 -21.09 -4.71 10.62
CA LYS A 250 -22.50 -5.03 10.89
C LYS A 250 -23.49 -4.19 10.07
N ARG A 251 -23.10 -2.97 9.68
CA ARG A 251 -24.02 -2.01 9.03
C ARG A 251 -24.21 -2.24 7.54
N LYS A 252 -23.29 -2.88 6.86
CA LYS A 252 -23.28 -3.14 5.39
C LYS A 252 -23.51 -1.92 4.47
N ASP A 253 -23.45 -0.69 5.03
CA ASP A 253 -23.71 0.57 4.33
C ASP A 253 -22.64 1.63 4.65
N GLY A 254 -22.82 2.84 4.13
CA GLY A 254 -21.98 3.98 4.46
C GLY A 254 -20.55 3.92 3.92
N PRO A 255 -19.51 3.96 4.78
CA PRO A 255 -18.11 4.00 4.32
C PRO A 255 -17.68 2.79 3.49
N ILE A 256 -18.24 1.59 3.73
CA ILE A 256 -17.89 0.38 2.97
C ILE A 256 -18.26 0.54 1.50
N THR A 257 -19.44 1.08 1.20
CA THR A 257 -19.91 1.28 -0.18
C THR A 257 -19.16 2.39 -0.91
N LYS A 258 -18.49 3.30 -0.16
CA LYS A 258 -17.67 4.40 -0.70
C LYS A 258 -16.22 4.02 -0.95
N GLY A 259 -15.84 2.79 -0.64
CA GLY A 259 -14.51 2.22 -0.89
C GLY A 259 -13.49 2.39 0.24
N PRO A 260 -12.28 1.82 0.07
CA PRO A 260 -11.30 1.67 1.14
C PRO A 260 -10.84 2.99 1.78
N ALA A 261 -10.70 4.07 1.00
CA ALA A 261 -10.30 5.37 1.53
C ALA A 261 -11.31 5.92 2.56
N ALA A 262 -12.61 5.74 2.30
CA ALA A 262 -13.67 6.18 3.20
C ALA A 262 -13.71 5.32 4.48
N VAL A 263 -13.46 4.02 4.36
CA VAL A 263 -13.33 3.10 5.50
C VAL A 263 -12.17 3.52 6.40
N LEU A 264 -10.96 3.73 5.83
CA LEU A 264 -9.79 4.16 6.59
C LEU A 264 -10.04 5.49 7.30
N LYS A 265 -10.63 6.47 6.62
CA LYS A 265 -11.01 7.75 7.23
C LYS A 265 -11.98 7.55 8.40
N HIS A 266 -12.98 6.68 8.27
CA HIS A 266 -13.91 6.36 9.35
C HIS A 266 -13.20 5.75 10.56
N LEU A 267 -12.29 4.80 10.33
CA LEU A 267 -11.52 4.14 11.39
C LEU A 267 -10.58 5.13 12.10
N LEU A 268 -9.90 6.01 11.38
CA LEU A 268 -9.06 7.06 11.96
C LEU A 268 -9.88 8.05 12.80
N THR A 269 -11.04 8.49 12.30
CA THR A 269 -11.92 9.42 13.04
C THR A 269 -12.61 8.79 14.26
N SER A 270 -12.69 7.46 14.34
CA SER A 270 -13.21 6.78 15.54
C SER A 270 -12.36 7.04 16.77
N LEU A 271 -11.06 7.26 16.59
CA LEU A 271 -10.13 7.61 17.67
C LEU A 271 -10.38 9.01 18.25
N ASP A 272 -10.73 9.96 17.39
CA ASP A 272 -11.08 11.31 17.84
C ASP A 272 -12.39 11.29 18.64
N ARG A 273 -13.34 10.48 18.20
CA ARG A 273 -14.62 10.29 18.90
C ARG A 273 -14.46 9.61 20.27
N SER A 274 -13.57 8.63 20.36
CA SER A 274 -13.27 7.97 21.65
C SER A 274 -12.55 8.88 22.63
N ARG A 275 -11.85 9.92 22.12
CA ARG A 275 -11.25 11.00 22.92
C ARG A 275 -12.21 12.15 23.19
N SER A 276 -13.39 12.15 22.57
CA SER A 276 -14.39 13.17 22.87
C SER A 276 -15.01 12.86 24.22
N PHE A 277 -14.70 13.71 25.18
CA PHE A 277 -15.32 13.63 26.50
C PHE A 277 -16.82 13.92 26.38
N THR A 278 -17.62 13.20 27.15
CA THR A 278 -19.03 13.56 27.29
C THR A 278 -19.13 15.01 27.85
N PRO A 279 -19.86 15.89 27.18
CA PRO A 279 -20.06 17.22 27.72
C PRO A 279 -20.65 17.11 29.13
N LEU A 280 -19.98 17.72 30.07
CA LEU A 280 -20.40 17.72 31.45
C LEU A 280 -20.73 19.16 31.86
N ARG A 281 -21.85 19.36 32.52
CA ARG A 281 -22.16 20.60 33.23
C ARG A 281 -22.72 20.23 34.60
N ARG A 282 -21.93 20.52 35.65
CA ARG A 282 -22.32 20.30 37.04
C ARG A 282 -22.24 21.61 37.78
N GLN A 283 -23.09 21.77 38.82
CA GLN A 283 -23.16 22.96 39.64
C GLN A 283 -22.89 22.53 41.09
N TYR A 284 -22.04 23.26 41.77
CA TYR A 284 -21.64 23.03 43.16
C TYR A 284 -21.89 24.28 43.97
N ASN A 285 -22.66 24.16 45.06
CA ASN A 285 -23.03 25.29 45.89
C ASN A 285 -21.85 25.76 46.75
N VAL A 286 -21.56 27.05 46.75
CA VAL A 286 -20.56 27.69 47.62
C VAL A 286 -21.33 28.52 48.64
N GLY A 287 -21.86 27.84 49.67
CA GLY A 287 -22.67 28.49 50.69
C GLY A 287 -23.84 29.29 50.13
N ALA A 288 -24.16 30.45 50.76
CA ALA A 288 -25.21 31.36 50.29
C ALA A 288 -24.82 32.25 49.11
N LYS A 289 -23.59 32.18 48.61
CA LYS A 289 -23.04 33.12 47.62
C LYS A 289 -23.13 32.65 46.17
N GLY A 290 -23.72 31.51 45.94
CA GLY A 290 -23.96 31.00 44.58
C GLY A 290 -23.32 29.68 44.26
N GLN A 291 -23.16 29.41 42.97
CA GLN A 291 -22.70 28.09 42.50
C GLN A 291 -21.46 28.20 41.63
N VAL A 292 -20.50 27.30 41.83
CA VAL A 292 -19.42 27.03 40.86
C VAL A 292 -19.97 26.11 39.77
N VAL A 293 -19.93 26.56 38.53
CA VAL A 293 -20.34 25.77 37.36
C VAL A 293 -19.10 25.13 36.76
N VAL A 294 -19.07 23.82 36.79
CA VAL A 294 -18.03 23.00 36.11
C VAL A 294 -18.58 22.58 34.77
N SER A 295 -17.89 22.93 33.70
CA SER A 295 -18.20 22.45 32.37
C SER A 295 -16.99 21.78 31.72
N ARG A 296 -17.22 20.64 31.08
CA ARG A 296 -16.22 19.95 30.26
C ARG A 296 -16.73 19.88 28.81
N ASN A 297 -15.92 20.36 27.88
CA ASN A 297 -16.29 20.30 26.47
C ASN A 297 -15.93 18.94 25.84
N LEU A 298 -16.35 18.72 24.59
CA LEU A 298 -16.03 17.49 23.81
C LEU A 298 -14.53 17.24 23.61
N LYS A 299 -13.67 18.24 23.79
CA LYS A 299 -12.21 18.14 23.72
C LYS A 299 -11.54 17.87 25.07
N GLY A 300 -12.34 17.65 26.13
CA GLY A 300 -11.84 17.39 27.47
C GLY A 300 -11.43 18.64 28.26
N LYS A 301 -11.53 19.87 27.69
CA LYS A 301 -11.22 21.11 28.40
C LYS A 301 -12.24 21.32 29.49
N VAL A 302 -11.77 21.34 30.75
CA VAL A 302 -12.58 21.69 31.91
C VAL A 302 -12.52 23.20 32.13
N THR A 303 -13.67 23.83 32.35
CA THR A 303 -13.82 25.23 32.67
C THR A 303 -14.62 25.36 33.96
N LEU A 304 -14.11 26.12 34.91
CA LEU A 304 -14.73 26.45 36.18
C LEU A 304 -15.21 27.91 36.11
N ALA A 305 -16.49 28.14 36.25
CA ALA A 305 -17.06 29.47 36.34
C ALA A 305 -17.51 29.72 37.80
N PHE A 306 -16.93 30.71 38.41
CA PHE A 306 -17.20 31.07 39.78
C PHE A 306 -18.29 32.15 39.86
N PRO A 307 -19.12 32.14 40.93
CA PRO A 307 -20.10 33.20 41.14
C PRO A 307 -19.42 34.54 41.43
N LYS A 308 -20.09 35.62 41.05
CA LYS A 308 -19.63 36.99 41.38
C LYS A 308 -19.79 37.24 42.87
N GLY A 309 -18.78 37.88 43.51
CA GLY A 309 -18.85 38.28 44.90
C GLY A 309 -18.20 37.33 45.92
N LEU A 310 -17.40 36.35 45.45
CA LEU A 310 -16.51 35.59 46.33
C LEU A 310 -15.39 36.50 46.87
N GLY A 311 -15.20 36.49 48.21
CA GLY A 311 -14.19 37.28 48.91
C GLY A 311 -13.24 36.38 49.72
N ALA A 312 -12.28 37.01 50.41
CA ALA A 312 -11.26 36.27 51.21
C ALA A 312 -11.85 35.38 52.33
N GLY A 313 -13.06 35.72 52.82
CA GLY A 313 -13.75 34.93 53.87
C GLY A 313 -14.39 33.62 53.36
N ASP A 314 -14.44 33.39 52.04
CA ASP A 314 -15.10 32.19 51.43
C ASP A 314 -14.11 31.07 51.16
N GLY A 315 -12.86 31.20 51.60
CA GLY A 315 -11.76 30.30 51.26
C GLY A 315 -11.99 28.83 51.65
N GLU A 316 -12.54 28.57 52.84
CA GLU A 316 -12.81 27.19 53.30
C GLU A 316 -13.97 26.54 52.53
N ALA A 317 -15.06 27.29 52.28
CA ALA A 317 -16.16 26.79 51.49
C ALA A 317 -15.76 26.49 50.05
N LEU A 318 -14.92 27.37 49.46
CA LEU A 318 -14.37 27.16 48.10
C LEU A 318 -13.44 25.95 48.04
N LYS A 319 -12.57 25.75 49.03
CA LYS A 319 -11.69 24.58 49.14
C LYS A 319 -12.49 23.29 49.19
N THR A 320 -13.52 23.22 50.04
CA THR A 320 -14.42 22.06 50.14
C THR A 320 -15.05 21.71 48.77
N VAL A 321 -15.54 22.72 48.07
CA VAL A 321 -16.14 22.56 46.75
C VAL A 321 -15.13 22.13 45.70
N LEU A 322 -13.90 22.66 45.71
CA LEU A 322 -12.85 22.25 44.80
C LEU A 322 -12.39 20.79 45.04
N ASP A 323 -12.29 20.36 46.30
CA ASP A 323 -11.96 18.96 46.64
C ASP A 323 -13.06 17.99 46.21
N GLN A 324 -14.34 18.43 46.28
CA GLN A 324 -15.45 17.65 45.73
C GLN A 324 -15.43 17.58 44.21
N ILE A 325 -15.15 18.68 43.52
CA ILE A 325 -14.99 18.72 42.06
C ILE A 325 -13.86 17.79 41.62
N LEU A 326 -12.72 17.81 42.29
CA LEU A 326 -11.57 16.93 41.95
C LEU A 326 -11.94 15.46 42.12
N ARG A 327 -12.66 15.07 43.17
CA ARG A 327 -13.16 13.70 43.37
C ARG A 327 -14.16 13.28 42.29
N ASP A 328 -15.02 14.18 41.84
CA ASP A 328 -16.05 13.89 40.84
C ASP A 328 -15.53 13.89 39.39
N LEU A 329 -14.33 14.42 39.14
CA LEU A 329 -13.70 14.50 37.81
C LEU A 329 -12.57 13.45 37.61
N GLY A 330 -12.01 12.89 38.67
CA GLY A 330 -11.02 11.81 38.63
C GLY A 330 -11.71 10.49 38.52
#